data_2b1f6e9795b7393cafb033a2b91be5ca
#
_entry.id   2b1f6e9795b7393cafb033a2b91be5ca
#
_cell.length_a   1.000
_cell.length_b   1.000
_cell.length_c   1.000
_cell.angle_alpha   90.00
_cell.angle_beta   90.00
_cell.angle_gamma   90.00
#
_symmetry.space_group_name_H-M   'P 1'
#
loop_
_entity.id
_entity.type
_entity.pdbx_description
1 polymer ?
#
loop_
_entity_poly.entity_id
_entity_poly.type
_entity_poly.pdbx_seq_one_letter_code
_entity_poly.pdbx_strand_id
1 'polypeptide(L)'
;SGIDIISLVVSAEKIAPRLYTILGEIQQEIDPDSIKVTEHIAVVAAVGRKMAYRPGVSGKIFAKLGEHGVNIRMITQGPEELNIIVGIEEKDFQQAICVLYDSFVKESI
;
A
#
# COMPACT_ATOMS: atom_id res chain seq x y z
N SER A 1 3.41 -4.51 27.36
CA SER A 1 3.87 -5.04 26.10
C SER A 1 3.07 -4.46 24.95
N GLY A 2 3.72 -4.21 23.85
CA GLY A 2 3.06 -3.73 22.68
C GLY A 2 2.28 -4.79 21.96
N ILE A 3 1.45 -4.36 21.02
CA ILE A 3 0.80 -5.26 20.10
C ILE A 3 1.70 -5.41 18.89
N ASP A 4 2.11 -6.62 18.61
CA ASP A 4 2.96 -6.89 17.47
C ASP A 4 2.08 -7.26 16.27
N ILE A 5 2.28 -6.58 15.16
CA ILE A 5 1.53 -6.82 13.94
C ILE A 5 2.52 -7.06 12.81
N ILE A 6 2.30 -8.12 12.05
CA ILE A 6 3.06 -8.41 10.85
C ILE A 6 2.09 -8.34 9.67
N SER A 7 2.44 -7.55 8.67
CA SER A 7 1.64 -7.41 7.46
C SER A 7 2.41 -7.91 6.25
N LEU A 8 1.75 -8.73 5.44
CA LEU A 8 2.33 -9.26 4.21
C LEU A 8 1.44 -8.88 3.03
N VAL A 9 2.08 -8.43 1.96
CA VAL A 9 1.39 -8.12 0.71
C VAL A 9 1.88 -9.10 -0.35
N VAL A 10 0.97 -9.84 -0.92
CA VAL A 10 1.32 -10.88 -1.88
C VAL A 10 0.39 -10.82 -3.09
N SER A 11 0.85 -11.34 -4.22
CA SER A 11 0.04 -11.41 -5.42
C SER A 11 -1.12 -12.40 -5.22
N ALA A 12 -2.35 -11.90 -5.39
CA ALA A 12 -3.54 -12.73 -5.21
C ALA A 12 -3.54 -13.92 -6.17
N GLU A 13 -3.14 -13.71 -7.42
CA GLU A 13 -3.11 -14.78 -8.40
C GLU A 13 -2.15 -15.90 -8.02
N LYS A 14 -1.00 -15.52 -7.49
CA LYS A 14 0.04 -16.49 -7.13
C LYS A 14 -0.30 -17.26 -5.88
N ILE A 15 -0.97 -16.61 -4.94
CA ILE A 15 -1.24 -17.20 -3.64
C ILE A 15 -2.57 -17.96 -3.57
N ALA A 16 -3.53 -17.61 -4.42
CA ALA A 16 -4.89 -18.15 -4.33
C ALA A 16 -4.95 -19.67 -4.22
N PRO A 17 -4.22 -20.47 -5.05
CA PRO A 17 -4.28 -21.93 -4.94
C PRO A 17 -3.72 -22.48 -3.63
N ARG A 18 -2.95 -21.70 -2.90
CA ARG A 18 -2.25 -22.16 -1.71
C ARG A 18 -2.62 -21.36 -0.44
N LEU A 19 -3.61 -20.49 -0.54
CA LEU A 19 -3.94 -19.57 0.54
C LEU A 19 -4.18 -20.31 1.87
N TYR A 20 -5.05 -21.29 1.87
CA TYR A 20 -5.38 -21.98 3.12
C TYR A 20 -4.20 -22.77 3.69
N THR A 21 -3.38 -23.33 2.83
CA THR A 21 -2.16 -24.02 3.25
C THR A 21 -1.20 -23.06 3.94
N ILE A 22 -1.00 -21.89 3.34
CA ILE A 22 -0.12 -20.87 3.91
C ILE A 22 -0.65 -20.34 5.23
N LEU A 23 -1.95 -20.08 5.32
CA LEU A 23 -2.55 -19.64 6.58
C LEU A 23 -2.37 -20.67 7.67
N GLY A 24 -2.52 -21.96 7.34
CA GLY A 24 -2.29 -23.04 8.28
C GLY A 24 -0.85 -23.11 8.79
N GLU A 25 0.10 -22.91 7.87
CA GLU A 25 1.52 -22.90 8.24
C GLU A 25 1.86 -21.71 9.16
N ILE A 26 1.29 -20.55 8.85
CA ILE A 26 1.49 -19.36 9.71
C ILE A 26 0.92 -19.63 11.11
N GLN A 27 -0.25 -20.23 11.18
CA GLN A 27 -0.88 -20.54 12.47
C GLN A 27 -0.02 -21.49 13.26
N GLN A 28 0.56 -22.50 12.63
CA GLN A 28 1.41 -23.48 13.32
C GLN A 28 2.74 -22.89 13.77
N GLU A 29 3.40 -22.12 12.91
CA GLU A 29 4.76 -21.63 13.15
C GLU A 29 4.80 -20.43 14.07
N ILE A 30 3.82 -19.53 13.97
CA ILE A 30 3.84 -18.25 14.68
C ILE A 30 2.80 -18.21 15.79
N ASP A 31 1.72 -18.97 15.63
CA ASP A 31 0.61 -19.02 16.56
C ASP A 31 0.06 -17.63 16.92
N PRO A 32 -0.35 -16.84 15.91
CA PRO A 32 -0.88 -15.51 16.19
C PRO A 32 -2.25 -15.58 16.84
N ASP A 33 -2.62 -14.50 17.52
CA ASP A 33 -3.95 -14.39 18.11
C ASP A 33 -5.04 -14.38 17.04
N SER A 34 -4.77 -13.77 15.92
CA SER A 34 -5.69 -13.75 14.79
C SER A 34 -4.94 -13.52 13.48
N ILE A 35 -5.54 -13.98 12.39
CA ILE A 35 -5.05 -13.73 11.05
C ILE A 35 -6.19 -13.08 10.27
N LYS A 36 -5.92 -11.91 9.68
CA LYS A 36 -6.90 -11.22 8.86
C LYS A 36 -6.40 -11.15 7.42
N VAL A 37 -7.23 -11.59 6.49
CA VAL A 37 -6.94 -11.50 5.06
C VAL A 37 -7.79 -10.40 4.45
N THR A 38 -7.15 -9.47 3.74
CA THR A 38 -7.85 -8.41 3.03
C THR A 38 -7.59 -8.59 1.54
N GLU A 39 -8.65 -8.72 0.77
CA GLU A 39 -8.57 -8.94 -0.67
C GLU A 39 -8.94 -7.69 -1.45
N HIS A 40 -8.71 -7.74 -2.75
CA HIS A 40 -9.07 -6.67 -3.69
C HIS A 40 -8.36 -5.34 -3.37
N ILE A 41 -7.09 -5.45 -3.00
CA ILE A 41 -6.23 -4.30 -2.79
C ILE A 41 -5.29 -4.15 -3.98
N ALA A 42 -5.26 -2.97 -4.56
CA ALA A 42 -4.28 -2.61 -5.57
C ALA A 42 -3.15 -1.83 -4.90
N VAL A 43 -1.93 -2.08 -5.33
CA VAL A 43 -0.75 -1.42 -4.76
C VAL A 43 -0.22 -0.43 -5.77
N VAL A 44 -0.05 0.81 -5.33
CA VAL A 44 0.50 1.89 -6.15
C VAL A 44 1.78 2.38 -5.48
N ALA A 45 2.85 2.44 -6.22
CA ALA A 45 4.12 2.95 -5.72
C ALA A 45 4.44 4.29 -6.38
N ALA A 46 4.69 5.31 -5.56
CA ALA A 46 5.20 6.58 -6.03
C ALA A 46 6.70 6.58 -5.76
N VAL A 47 7.50 6.64 -6.82
CA VAL A 47 8.95 6.52 -6.74
C VAL A 47 9.59 7.78 -7.32
N GLY A 48 10.50 8.37 -6.57
CA GLY A 48 11.22 9.54 -7.04
C GLY A 48 12.52 9.73 -6.29
N ARG A 49 13.56 10.08 -7.01
CA ARG A 49 14.91 10.20 -6.44
C ARG A 49 15.03 11.23 -5.33
N LYS A 50 14.18 12.24 -5.34
CA LYS A 50 14.25 13.33 -4.38
C LYS A 50 13.09 13.39 -3.41
N MET A 51 12.24 12.36 -3.40
CA MET A 51 11.07 12.37 -2.55
C MET A 51 11.41 12.41 -1.07
N ALA A 52 12.44 11.67 -0.66
CA ALA A 52 12.84 11.62 0.75
C ALA A 52 13.34 12.96 1.27
N TYR A 53 13.77 13.83 0.39
CA TYR A 53 14.35 15.12 0.77
C TYR A 53 13.38 16.30 0.60
N ARG A 54 12.16 16.03 0.22
CA ARG A 54 11.16 17.09 0.00
C ARG A 54 10.08 17.02 1.08
N PRO A 55 10.05 17.99 1.99
CA PRO A 55 9.01 18.02 3.02
C PRO A 55 7.62 18.08 2.41
N GLY A 56 6.71 17.34 2.99
CA GLY A 56 5.31 17.39 2.59
C GLY A 56 4.92 16.57 1.39
N VAL A 57 5.86 15.83 0.75
CA VAL A 57 5.53 15.03 -0.43
C VAL A 57 4.50 13.95 -0.09
N SER A 58 4.71 13.20 0.99
CA SER A 58 3.75 12.17 1.37
C SER A 58 2.41 12.76 1.74
N GLY A 59 2.40 13.89 2.44
CA GLY A 59 1.17 14.59 2.76
C GLY A 59 0.40 15.01 1.52
N LYS A 60 1.11 15.48 0.50
CA LYS A 60 0.48 15.87 -0.76
C LYS A 60 -0.15 14.66 -1.47
N ILE A 61 0.56 13.54 -1.50
CA ILE A 61 0.05 12.30 -2.09
C ILE A 61 -1.25 11.87 -1.41
N PHE A 62 -1.23 11.79 -0.09
CA PHE A 62 -2.39 11.34 0.66
C PHE A 62 -3.56 12.32 0.56
N ALA A 63 -3.29 13.62 0.61
CA ALA A 63 -4.32 14.63 0.46
C ALA A 63 -5.00 14.55 -0.91
N LYS A 64 -4.21 14.42 -1.97
CA LYS A 64 -4.77 14.33 -3.32
C LYS A 64 -5.63 13.08 -3.51
N LEU A 65 -5.17 11.94 -3.02
CA LEU A 65 -5.95 10.71 -3.09
C LEU A 65 -7.25 10.85 -2.30
N GLY A 66 -7.18 11.39 -1.10
CA GLY A 66 -8.36 11.60 -0.26
C GLY A 66 -9.37 12.56 -0.86
N GLU A 67 -8.90 13.67 -1.45
CA GLU A 67 -9.77 14.65 -2.11
C GLU A 67 -10.60 14.03 -3.23
N HIS A 68 -10.06 13.00 -3.87
CA HIS A 68 -10.75 12.33 -4.98
C HIS A 68 -11.45 11.05 -4.55
N GLY A 69 -11.62 10.85 -3.26
CA GLY A 69 -12.39 9.75 -2.74
C GLY A 69 -11.70 8.38 -2.80
N VAL A 70 -10.39 8.36 -3.00
CA VAL A 70 -9.64 7.11 -3.00
C VAL A 70 -9.43 6.65 -1.57
N ASN A 71 -9.89 5.44 -1.27
CA ASN A 71 -9.77 4.89 0.07
C ASN A 71 -8.43 4.18 0.24
N ILE A 72 -7.58 4.76 1.08
CA ILE A 72 -6.25 4.21 1.38
C ILE A 72 -6.41 3.14 2.45
N ARG A 73 -5.96 1.93 2.15
CA ARG A 73 -6.05 0.79 3.04
C ARG A 73 -4.73 0.46 3.72
N MET A 74 -3.62 0.89 3.15
CA MET A 74 -2.30 0.55 3.65
C MET A 74 -1.29 1.56 3.15
N ILE A 75 -0.29 1.86 3.97
CA ILE A 75 0.80 2.76 3.61
C ILE A 75 2.11 2.12 4.06
N THR A 76 3.10 2.11 3.18
CA THR A 76 4.45 1.64 3.52
C THR A 76 5.47 2.60 2.94
N GLN A 77 6.46 2.96 3.73
CA GLN A 77 7.56 3.81 3.30
C GLN A 77 8.83 3.35 4.00
N GLY A 78 9.87 3.08 3.23
CA GLY A 78 11.15 2.66 3.80
C GLY A 78 11.95 3.82 4.37
N PRO A 79 12.90 3.56 5.25
CA PRO A 79 13.66 4.61 5.92
C PRO A 79 14.62 5.37 5.01
N GLU A 80 15.09 4.74 3.95
CA GLU A 80 16.02 5.39 2.99
C GLU A 80 15.32 5.73 1.71
N GLU A 81 14.00 5.80 1.75
CA GLU A 81 13.24 5.61 0.57
C GLU A 81 12.87 6.80 -0.21
N LEU A 82 13.03 6.60 -1.46
CA LEU A 82 12.56 7.48 -2.50
C LEU A 82 11.21 7.00 -3.00
N ASN A 83 10.55 6.10 -2.25
CA ASN A 83 9.25 5.58 -2.65
C ASN A 83 8.26 5.56 -1.50
N ILE A 84 7.01 5.66 -1.86
CA ILE A 84 5.88 5.49 -0.96
C ILE A 84 4.97 4.48 -1.63
N ILE A 85 4.64 3.43 -0.90
CA ILE A 85 3.76 2.37 -1.40
C ILE A 85 2.41 2.50 -0.71
N VAL A 86 1.35 2.60 -1.50
CA VAL A 86 0.01 2.78 -1.01
C VAL A 86 -0.86 1.62 -1.48
N GLY A 87 -1.53 0.95 -0.55
CA GLY A 87 -2.54 -0.04 -0.87
C GLY A 87 -3.91 0.63 -0.84
N ILE A 88 -4.64 0.51 -1.93
CA ILE A 88 -5.94 1.12 -2.10
C ILE A 88 -6.95 0.07 -2.52
N GLU A 89 -8.23 0.41 -2.45
CA GLU A 89 -9.24 -0.50 -2.99
C GLU A 89 -9.06 -0.63 -4.50
N GLU A 90 -9.13 -1.86 -4.99
CA GLU A 90 -8.90 -2.17 -6.39
C GLU A 90 -9.76 -1.34 -7.34
N LYS A 91 -10.99 -1.07 -6.95
CA LYS A 91 -11.92 -0.27 -7.75
C LYS A 91 -11.42 1.16 -7.99
N ASP A 92 -10.52 1.66 -7.14
CA ASP A 92 -10.01 3.02 -7.22
C ASP A 92 -8.69 3.13 -7.98
N PHE A 93 -8.20 2.02 -8.52
CA PHE A 93 -6.86 1.97 -9.11
C PHE A 93 -6.66 3.00 -10.23
N GLN A 94 -7.55 3.01 -11.21
CA GLN A 94 -7.41 3.95 -12.34
C GLN A 94 -7.46 5.39 -11.87
N GLN A 95 -8.39 5.70 -10.99
CA GLN A 95 -8.53 7.05 -10.47
C GLN A 95 -7.29 7.48 -9.71
N ALA A 96 -6.73 6.60 -8.90
CA ALA A 96 -5.52 6.89 -8.14
C ALA A 96 -4.34 7.20 -9.07
N ILE A 97 -4.15 6.41 -10.11
CA ILE A 97 -3.09 6.65 -11.08
C ILE A 97 -3.28 8.01 -11.77
N CYS A 98 -4.49 8.32 -12.19
CA CYS A 98 -4.77 9.60 -12.85
C CYS A 98 -4.54 10.78 -11.91
N VAL A 99 -4.99 10.67 -10.67
CA VAL A 99 -4.82 11.74 -9.67
C VAL A 99 -3.34 11.99 -9.40
N LEU A 100 -2.57 10.94 -9.22
CA LEU A 100 -1.14 11.09 -8.95
C LEU A 100 -0.41 11.64 -10.16
N TYR A 101 -0.75 11.18 -11.35
CA TYR A 101 -0.16 11.70 -12.57
C TYR A 101 -0.42 13.20 -12.72
N ASP A 102 -1.67 13.62 -12.57
CA ASP A 102 -2.04 15.01 -12.70
C ASP A 102 -1.35 15.89 -11.64
N SER A 103 -1.23 15.37 -10.43
CA SER A 103 -0.66 16.14 -9.32
C SER A 103 0.85 16.30 -9.40
N PHE A 104 1.55 15.28 -9.89
CA PHE A 104 3.01 15.26 -9.83
C PHE A 104 3.68 15.44 -11.18
N VAL A 105 3.01 15.14 -12.27
CA VAL A 105 3.57 15.31 -13.59
C VAL A 105 3.14 16.64 -14.18
N LYS A 106 1.84 16.91 -14.22
CA LYS A 106 1.34 18.16 -14.81
C LYS A 106 1.70 19.39 -13.99
N GLU A 107 1.58 19.31 -12.69
CA GLU A 107 1.86 20.46 -11.83
C GLU A 107 3.35 20.78 -11.72
N SER A 108 4.21 19.84 -12.09
CA SER A 108 5.65 20.03 -12.04
C SER A 108 6.19 20.76 -13.27
N ILE A 109 5.39 20.90 -14.28
CA ILE A 109 5.75 21.58 -15.53
C ILE A 109 5.30 23.06 -15.51
#